data_7d2bca89947745c176349076ab88c2f6
#
_entry.id   7d2bca89947745c176349076ab88c2f6
#
_cell.length_a   1.000
_cell.length_b   1.000
_cell.length_c   1.000
_cell.angle_alpha   90.00
_cell.angle_beta   90.00
_cell.angle_gamma   90.00
#
_symmetry.space_group_name_H-M   'P 1'
#
loop_
_entity.id
_entity.type
_entity.pdbx_description
1 polymer ?
#
loop_
_entity_poly.entity_id
_entity_poly.type
_entity_poly.pdbx_seq_one_letter_code
_entity_poly.pdbx_strand_id
1 'polypeptide(L)'
;MLTSKPHNDDVAEENLRNQKYEIYRPLAQRLRKRRGKMVKTIESLFPRYIFIHLDQLNDNWAPIRSTRGVQNFVRFGRENMPSPVLDVLVHTLQENERLLGERVINLDRFHSGDQVIITEGPFKGLLGVFKTYDGEQRAIVMLEILHKQTRLGISPANLMAA
;
A
#
# COMPACT_ATOMS: atom_id res chain seq x y z
N MET A 1 7.53 4.31 4.78
CA MET A 1 7.12 3.80 3.45
C MET A 1 8.17 4.14 2.40
N LEU A 2 8.38 3.23 1.45
CA LEU A 2 9.36 3.36 0.35
C LEU A 2 8.67 3.41 -1.00
N THR A 3 9.33 4.01 -1.98
CA THR A 3 9.01 3.85 -3.40
C THR A 3 10.01 2.91 -4.07
N SER A 4 9.53 2.03 -4.92
CA SER A 4 10.35 1.23 -5.84
C SER A 4 10.59 1.98 -7.16
N LYS A 5 11.62 1.56 -7.89
CA LYS A 5 11.77 1.95 -9.30
C LYS A 5 10.61 1.37 -10.13
N PRO A 6 10.25 1.98 -11.27
CA PRO A 6 9.18 1.45 -12.12
C PRO A 6 9.38 -0.04 -12.42
N HIS A 7 8.32 -0.82 -12.25
CA HIS A 7 8.31 -2.29 -12.50
C HIS A 7 9.33 -3.10 -11.68
N ASN A 8 9.80 -2.57 -10.54
CA ASN A 8 10.77 -3.24 -9.68
C ASN A 8 10.25 -3.53 -8.28
N ASP A 9 8.94 -3.61 -8.08
CA ASP A 9 8.34 -3.88 -6.77
C ASP A 9 8.83 -5.21 -6.20
N ASP A 10 8.82 -6.28 -7.01
CA ASP A 10 9.30 -7.61 -6.61
C ASP A 10 10.81 -7.61 -6.32
N VAL A 11 11.59 -6.91 -7.16
CA VAL A 11 13.05 -6.79 -6.98
C VAL A 11 13.39 -6.05 -5.71
N ALA A 12 12.67 -4.95 -5.42
CA ALA A 12 12.86 -4.18 -4.20
C ALA A 12 12.49 -5.01 -2.97
N GLU A 13 11.33 -5.68 -3.02
CA GLU A 13 10.86 -6.55 -1.94
C GLU A 13 11.88 -7.63 -1.61
N GLU A 14 12.34 -8.39 -2.61
CA GLU A 14 13.30 -9.47 -2.44
C GLU A 14 14.60 -8.97 -1.80
N ASN A 15 15.17 -7.88 -2.33
CA ASN A 15 16.45 -7.36 -1.83
C ASN A 15 16.36 -6.75 -0.43
N LEU A 16 15.21 -6.16 -0.06
CA LEU A 16 14.97 -5.69 1.31
C LEU A 16 14.84 -6.87 2.29
N ARG A 17 14.10 -7.93 1.91
CA ARG A 17 13.98 -9.16 2.72
C ARG A 17 15.33 -9.85 2.91
N ASN A 18 16.16 -9.91 1.87
CA ASN A 18 17.50 -10.48 1.94
C ASN A 18 18.41 -9.72 2.92
N GLN A 19 18.16 -8.43 3.10
CA GLN A 19 18.83 -7.60 4.11
C GLN A 19 18.17 -7.69 5.50
N LYS A 20 17.16 -8.57 5.67
CA LYS A 20 16.42 -8.82 6.91
C LYS A 20 15.55 -7.64 7.39
N TYR A 21 15.19 -6.71 6.52
CA TYR A 21 14.19 -5.73 6.86
C TYR A 21 12.80 -6.35 6.89
N GLU A 22 12.01 -5.95 7.89
CA GLU A 22 10.59 -6.29 7.96
C GLU A 22 9.82 -5.38 7.01
N ILE A 23 9.25 -5.99 5.98
CA ILE A 23 8.51 -5.26 4.95
C ILE A 23 7.13 -5.87 4.71
N TYR A 24 6.21 -5.02 4.29
CA TYR A 24 4.86 -5.39 3.92
C TYR A 24 4.49 -4.73 2.58
N ARG A 25 4.10 -5.56 1.64
CA ARG A 25 3.59 -5.17 0.32
C ARG A 25 2.28 -5.91 0.07
N PRO A 26 1.13 -5.25 0.27
CA PRO A 26 -0.15 -5.88 0.01
C PRO A 26 -0.32 -6.15 -1.49
N LEU A 27 -0.93 -7.30 -1.81
CA LEU A 27 -1.13 -7.77 -3.17
C LEU A 27 -2.61 -7.75 -3.54
N ALA A 28 -2.88 -7.48 -4.82
CA ALA A 28 -4.22 -7.51 -5.39
C ALA A 28 -4.28 -8.46 -6.58
N GLN A 29 -5.38 -9.20 -6.70
CA GLN A 29 -5.71 -10.02 -7.84
C GLN A 29 -6.76 -9.32 -8.69
N ARG A 30 -6.58 -9.36 -10.00
CA ARG A 30 -7.58 -8.91 -10.97
C ARG A 30 -7.59 -9.81 -12.21
N LEU A 31 -8.74 -9.86 -12.86
CA LEU A 31 -8.88 -10.49 -14.15
C LEU A 31 -8.49 -9.52 -15.27
N ARG A 32 -7.58 -9.92 -16.12
CA ARG A 32 -7.19 -9.15 -17.32
C ARG A 32 -7.40 -9.98 -18.57
N LYS A 33 -7.94 -9.38 -19.62
CA LYS A 33 -8.04 -10.01 -20.92
C LYS A 33 -6.67 -9.99 -21.61
N ARG A 34 -6.07 -11.15 -21.82
CA ARG A 34 -4.84 -11.31 -22.60
C ARG A 34 -5.11 -12.26 -23.77
N ARG A 35 -4.86 -11.83 -24.98
CA ARG A 35 -5.03 -12.62 -26.21
C ARG A 35 -6.40 -13.33 -26.27
N GLY A 36 -7.46 -12.63 -25.92
CA GLY A 36 -8.83 -13.15 -25.93
C GLY A 36 -9.22 -14.01 -24.73
N LYS A 37 -8.30 -14.36 -23.83
CA LYS A 37 -8.57 -15.14 -22.61
C LYS A 37 -8.51 -14.27 -21.36
N MET A 38 -9.37 -14.57 -20.39
CA MET A 38 -9.32 -13.96 -19.06
C MET A 38 -8.23 -14.66 -18.24
N VAL A 39 -7.26 -13.90 -17.77
CA VAL A 39 -6.14 -14.40 -16.97
C VAL A 39 -6.11 -13.66 -15.64
N LYS A 40 -6.01 -14.42 -14.55
CA LYS A 40 -5.76 -13.88 -13.22
C LYS A 40 -4.34 -13.32 -13.17
N THR A 41 -4.21 -12.06 -12.77
CA THR A 41 -2.91 -11.41 -12.55
C THR A 41 -2.82 -10.93 -11.10
N ILE A 42 -1.68 -11.15 -10.48
CA ILE A 42 -1.36 -10.64 -9.15
C ILE A 42 -0.44 -9.44 -9.32
N GLU A 43 -0.75 -8.35 -8.66
CA GLU A 43 0.01 -7.11 -8.71
C GLU A 43 0.06 -6.47 -7.32
N SER A 44 0.95 -5.51 -7.12
CA SER A 44 0.93 -4.70 -5.90
C SER A 44 -0.40 -3.97 -5.76
N LEU A 45 -1.01 -4.00 -4.57
CA LEU A 45 -2.22 -3.23 -4.29
C LEU A 45 -1.95 -1.72 -4.50
N PHE A 46 -0.77 -1.27 -4.08
CA PHE A 46 -0.24 0.07 -4.31
C PHE A 46 1.04 -0.02 -5.14
N PRO A 47 0.96 0.01 -6.47
CA PRO A 47 2.13 -0.10 -7.33
C PRO A 47 3.21 0.91 -6.95
N ARG A 48 4.44 0.44 -6.85
CA ARG A 48 5.63 1.19 -6.48
C ARG A 48 5.75 1.59 -5.00
N TYR A 49 4.84 1.15 -4.11
CA TYR A 49 4.91 1.48 -2.69
C TYR A 49 5.05 0.22 -1.84
N ILE A 50 5.99 0.27 -0.91
CA ILE A 50 6.30 -0.81 0.03
C ILE A 50 6.34 -0.22 1.44
N PHE A 51 5.61 -0.82 2.37
CA PHE A 51 5.73 -0.49 3.78
C PHE A 51 6.97 -1.17 4.35
N ILE A 52 7.69 -0.48 5.18
CA ILE A 52 8.86 -0.98 5.89
C ILE A 52 8.75 -0.59 7.36
N HIS A 53 8.93 -1.56 8.24
CA HIS A 53 8.99 -1.35 9.67
C HIS A 53 10.43 -1.09 10.08
N LEU A 54 10.69 0.04 10.74
CA LEU A 54 12.02 0.47 11.13
C LEU A 54 12.00 1.10 12.51
N ASP A 55 12.93 0.69 13.35
CA ASP A 55 13.25 1.38 14.59
C ASP A 55 14.18 2.57 14.29
N GLN A 56 13.78 3.76 14.74
CA GLN A 56 14.56 4.98 14.51
C GLN A 56 15.92 4.99 15.20
N LEU A 57 16.05 4.25 16.29
CA LEU A 57 17.25 4.24 17.13
C LEU A 57 18.19 3.07 16.82
N ASN A 58 17.63 1.91 16.47
CA ASN A 58 18.39 0.66 16.41
C ASN A 58 18.63 0.16 14.99
N ASP A 59 17.80 0.54 14.02
CA ASP A 59 17.96 0.08 12.65
C ASP A 59 18.89 0.96 11.82
N ASN A 60 19.66 0.30 10.95
CA ASN A 60 20.51 1.00 9.99
C ASN A 60 19.71 1.33 8.72
N TRP A 61 19.39 2.61 8.53
CA TRP A 61 18.61 3.08 7.38
C TRP A 61 19.46 3.36 6.13
N ALA A 62 20.78 3.45 6.29
CA ALA A 62 21.67 3.86 5.20
C ALA A 62 21.64 2.91 4.00
N PRO A 63 21.64 1.55 4.16
CA PRO A 63 21.63 0.63 3.03
C PRO A 63 20.33 0.64 2.22
N ILE A 64 19.20 1.04 2.84
CA ILE A 64 17.88 0.95 2.21
C ILE A 64 17.84 1.74 0.91
N ARG A 65 18.41 2.95 0.90
CA ARG A 65 18.39 3.84 -0.28
C ARG A 65 19.24 3.32 -1.45
N SER A 66 20.24 2.50 -1.17
CA SER A 66 21.09 1.85 -2.17
C SER A 66 20.63 0.45 -2.55
N THR A 67 19.55 -0.04 -1.93
CA THR A 67 19.00 -1.36 -2.23
C THR A 67 18.47 -1.41 -3.67
N ARG A 68 18.86 -2.47 -4.38
CA ARG A 68 18.41 -2.69 -5.76
C ARG A 68 16.88 -2.74 -5.82
N GLY A 69 16.30 -1.98 -6.74
CA GLY A 69 14.85 -1.87 -6.92
C GLY A 69 14.20 -0.76 -6.08
N VAL A 70 14.83 -0.30 -5.01
CA VAL A 70 14.35 0.84 -4.22
C VAL A 70 14.69 2.15 -4.93
N GLN A 71 13.78 3.11 -4.89
CA GLN A 71 14.00 4.44 -5.41
C GLN A 71 14.28 5.44 -4.28
N ASN A 72 13.35 5.57 -3.33
CA ASN A 72 13.51 6.50 -2.20
C ASN A 72 12.50 6.21 -1.08
N PHE A 73 12.67 6.91 0.04
CA PHE A 73 11.64 7.04 1.07
C PHE A 73 10.55 8.02 0.63
N VAL A 74 9.30 7.75 1.02
CA VAL A 74 8.20 8.70 0.85
C VAL A 74 8.31 9.79 1.90
N ARG A 75 8.14 11.04 1.46
CA ARG A 75 8.16 12.24 2.30
C ARG A 75 6.97 13.11 1.92
N PHE A 76 6.36 13.72 2.93
CA PHE A 76 5.31 14.69 2.74
C PHE A 76 5.80 16.08 3.19
N GLY A 77 5.68 17.07 2.31
CA GLY A 77 6.13 18.44 2.61
C GLY A 77 7.64 18.62 2.40
N ARG A 78 8.22 19.55 3.16
CA ARG A 78 9.63 19.96 3.07
C ARG A 78 10.54 19.28 4.10
N GLU A 79 10.04 18.30 4.81
CA GLU A 79 10.81 17.60 5.84
C GLU A 79 11.89 16.71 5.23
N ASN A 80 13.07 16.72 5.85
CA ASN A 80 14.19 15.87 5.42
C ASN A 80 14.01 14.41 5.85
N MET A 81 13.19 14.16 6.87
CA MET A 81 12.91 12.82 7.38
C MET A 81 11.78 12.15 6.60
N PRO A 82 11.84 10.83 6.41
CA PRO A 82 10.71 10.08 5.87
C PRO A 82 9.48 10.23 6.77
N SER A 83 8.31 10.43 6.13
CA SER A 83 7.07 10.51 6.87
C SER A 83 6.68 9.13 7.41
N PRO A 84 6.38 9.01 8.72
CA PRO A 84 5.92 7.77 9.30
C PRO A 84 4.52 7.42 8.76
N VAL A 85 4.27 6.13 8.65
CA VAL A 85 2.93 5.59 8.42
C VAL A 85 2.40 5.12 9.76
N LEU A 86 1.15 5.42 10.06
CA LEU A 86 0.56 4.96 11.32
C LEU A 86 0.44 3.43 11.32
N ASP A 87 0.89 2.81 12.40
CA ASP A 87 0.87 1.35 12.56
C ASP A 87 -0.55 0.78 12.40
N VAL A 88 -1.55 1.51 12.88
CA VAL A 88 -2.98 1.16 12.72
C VAL A 88 -3.36 0.90 11.27
N LEU A 89 -2.84 1.69 10.31
CA LEU A 89 -3.15 1.48 8.90
C LEU A 89 -2.57 0.14 8.41
N VAL A 90 -1.30 -0.11 8.72
CA VAL A 90 -0.63 -1.34 8.30
C VAL A 90 -1.29 -2.55 8.95
N HIS A 91 -1.58 -2.49 10.25
CA HIS A 91 -2.29 -3.54 10.98
C HIS A 91 -3.70 -3.79 10.42
N THR A 92 -4.44 -2.74 10.06
CA THR A 92 -5.76 -2.89 9.45
C THR A 92 -5.68 -3.63 8.12
N LEU A 93 -4.70 -3.29 7.28
CA LEU A 93 -4.49 -4.00 6.01
C LEU A 93 -4.14 -5.47 6.22
N GLN A 94 -3.22 -5.75 7.15
CA GLN A 94 -2.80 -7.12 7.48
C GLN A 94 -3.95 -7.94 8.10
N GLU A 95 -4.72 -7.35 8.99
CA GLU A 95 -5.86 -8.00 9.62
C GLU A 95 -6.98 -8.31 8.61
N ASN A 96 -7.23 -7.40 7.67
CA ASN A 96 -8.17 -7.66 6.59
C ASN A 96 -7.71 -8.80 5.68
N GLU A 97 -6.41 -8.89 5.36
CA GLU A 97 -5.85 -10.05 4.66
C GLU A 97 -6.08 -11.36 5.47
N ARG A 98 -5.83 -11.33 6.77
CA ARG A 98 -6.02 -12.47 7.66
C ARG A 98 -7.48 -12.92 7.73
N LEU A 99 -8.40 -11.97 7.87
CA LEU A 99 -9.84 -12.26 7.97
C LEU A 99 -10.43 -12.79 6.67
N LEU A 100 -9.93 -12.34 5.52
CA LEU A 100 -10.34 -12.84 4.22
C LEU A 100 -9.77 -14.23 3.93
N GLY A 101 -8.79 -14.69 4.71
CA GLY A 101 -8.07 -15.95 4.46
C GLY A 101 -7.30 -15.96 3.14
N GLU A 102 -7.24 -14.82 2.48
CA GLU A 102 -6.58 -14.63 1.18
C GLU A 102 -5.52 -13.54 1.30
N ARG A 103 -4.29 -13.89 0.98
CA ARG A 103 -3.17 -12.94 0.92
C ARG A 103 -3.27 -11.95 -0.24
N VAL A 104 -4.27 -12.17 -1.11
CA VAL A 104 -4.46 -11.43 -2.36
C VAL A 104 -5.91 -10.95 -2.47
N ILE A 105 -6.08 -9.64 -2.58
CA ILE A 105 -7.36 -8.99 -2.64
C ILE A 105 -7.96 -9.14 -4.04
N ASN A 106 -9.17 -9.69 -4.12
CA ASN A 106 -9.90 -9.78 -5.39
C ASN A 106 -10.61 -8.46 -5.69
N LEU A 107 -10.11 -7.71 -6.68
CA LEU A 107 -10.68 -6.43 -7.10
C LEU A 107 -11.89 -6.55 -8.02
N ASP A 108 -12.17 -7.75 -8.55
CA ASP A 108 -13.25 -7.93 -9.55
C ASP A 108 -14.67 -7.89 -8.94
N ARG A 109 -14.79 -7.76 -7.62
CA ARG A 109 -16.06 -7.68 -6.90
C ARG A 109 -16.73 -6.30 -6.94
N PHE A 110 -16.03 -5.27 -7.42
CA PHE A 110 -16.50 -3.88 -7.37
C PHE A 110 -16.71 -3.32 -8.77
N HIS A 111 -17.77 -2.51 -8.97
CA HIS A 111 -18.05 -1.83 -10.22
C HIS A 111 -17.64 -0.36 -10.15
N SER A 112 -17.15 0.18 -11.26
CA SER A 112 -16.78 1.59 -11.37
C SER A 112 -18.01 2.47 -11.16
N GLY A 113 -17.97 3.36 -10.17
CA GLY A 113 -19.04 4.30 -9.86
C GLY A 113 -19.83 3.99 -8.58
N ASP A 114 -19.59 2.84 -7.95
CA ASP A 114 -20.22 2.51 -6.68
C ASP A 114 -19.67 3.44 -5.58
N GLN A 115 -20.55 4.17 -4.92
CA GLN A 115 -20.22 4.82 -3.65
C GLN A 115 -20.10 3.72 -2.60
N VAL A 116 -18.88 3.40 -2.22
CA VAL A 116 -18.60 2.30 -1.32
C VAL A 116 -18.06 2.87 -0.02
N ILE A 117 -18.82 2.73 1.03
CA ILE A 117 -18.22 2.51 2.34
C ILE A 117 -17.59 1.13 2.21
N ILE A 118 -16.29 1.05 2.23
CA ILE A 118 -15.61 -0.23 2.11
C ILE A 118 -15.87 -0.97 3.42
N THR A 119 -16.89 -1.81 3.41
CA THR A 119 -17.30 -2.62 4.56
C THR A 119 -16.45 -3.88 4.69
N GLU A 120 -15.78 -4.28 3.60
CA GLU A 120 -14.96 -5.49 3.53
C GLU A 120 -13.73 -5.26 2.67
N GLY A 121 -12.66 -5.96 2.96
CA GLY A 121 -11.38 -5.85 2.27
C GLY A 121 -10.38 -4.94 2.98
N PRO A 122 -9.20 -4.72 2.37
CA PRO A 122 -8.07 -4.02 3.02
C PRO A 122 -8.33 -2.54 3.27
N PHE A 123 -9.37 -1.99 2.67
CA PHE A 123 -9.79 -0.60 2.85
C PHE A 123 -11.01 -0.45 3.76
N LYS A 124 -11.38 -1.51 4.52
CA LYS A 124 -12.49 -1.45 5.47
C LYS A 124 -12.35 -0.23 6.38
N GLY A 125 -13.38 0.60 6.41
CA GLY A 125 -13.42 1.83 7.19
C GLY A 125 -12.88 3.07 6.48
N LEU A 126 -12.39 2.97 5.23
CA LEU A 126 -12.01 4.11 4.44
C LEU A 126 -13.17 4.52 3.52
N LEU A 127 -13.56 5.80 3.60
CA LEU A 127 -14.46 6.41 2.64
C LEU A 127 -13.69 6.70 1.36
N GLY A 128 -14.07 6.07 0.27
CA GLY A 128 -13.50 6.32 -1.05
C GLY A 128 -14.50 6.05 -2.14
N VAL A 129 -14.59 6.93 -3.11
CA VAL A 129 -15.26 6.63 -4.37
C VAL A 129 -14.34 5.73 -5.15
N PHE A 130 -14.72 4.48 -5.31
CA PHE A 130 -13.98 3.52 -6.12
C PHE A 130 -14.14 3.92 -7.60
N LYS A 131 -13.27 4.79 -8.10
CA LYS A 131 -13.37 5.27 -9.48
C LYS A 131 -12.78 4.33 -10.52
N THR A 132 -11.80 3.54 -10.19
CA THR A 132 -11.22 2.56 -11.11
C THR A 132 -10.41 1.47 -10.42
N TYR A 133 -10.26 0.37 -11.12
CA TYR A 133 -9.37 -0.75 -10.77
C TYR A 133 -7.88 -0.45 -11.04
N ASP A 134 -7.53 0.79 -11.36
CA ASP A 134 -6.18 1.18 -11.68
C ASP A 134 -5.31 1.25 -10.42
N GLY A 135 -4.18 0.55 -10.46
CA GLY A 135 -3.22 0.51 -9.37
C GLY A 135 -2.62 1.87 -9.03
N GLU A 136 -2.39 2.72 -10.03
CA GLU A 136 -1.87 4.07 -9.81
C GLU A 136 -2.86 4.92 -9.02
N GLN A 137 -4.14 4.83 -9.33
CA GLN A 137 -5.17 5.56 -8.58
C GLN A 137 -5.32 5.05 -7.15
N ARG A 138 -5.21 3.73 -6.92
CA ARG A 138 -5.18 3.19 -5.56
C ARG A 138 -4.02 3.75 -4.75
N ALA A 139 -2.84 3.87 -5.37
CA ALA A 139 -1.67 4.47 -4.72
C ALA A 139 -1.88 5.95 -4.40
N ILE A 140 -2.50 6.71 -5.30
CA ILE A 140 -2.83 8.13 -5.07
C ILE A 140 -3.77 8.28 -3.88
N VAL A 141 -4.84 7.49 -3.82
CA VAL A 141 -5.78 7.52 -2.69
C VAL A 141 -5.08 7.20 -1.37
N MET A 142 -4.22 6.17 -1.36
CA MET A 142 -3.41 5.84 -0.19
C MET A 142 -2.54 7.02 0.24
N LEU A 143 -1.83 7.65 -0.70
CA LEU A 143 -0.97 8.81 -0.40
C LEU A 143 -1.76 10.00 0.13
N GLU A 144 -2.94 10.27 -0.40
CA GLU A 144 -3.81 11.34 0.10
C GLU A 144 -4.26 11.08 1.54
N ILE A 145 -4.64 9.84 1.85
CA ILE A 145 -5.00 9.43 3.21
C ILE A 145 -3.82 9.62 4.16
N LEU A 146 -2.66 9.10 3.80
CA LEU A 146 -1.45 9.23 4.62
C LEU A 146 -1.04 10.69 4.83
N HIS A 147 -1.13 11.50 3.77
CA HIS A 147 -0.81 12.92 3.85
C HIS A 147 -1.76 13.70 4.76
N LYS A 148 -3.07 13.43 4.69
CA LYS A 148 -4.08 14.03 5.56
C LYS A 148 -3.85 13.63 7.01
N GLN A 149 -3.58 12.36 7.28
CA GLN A 149 -3.29 11.85 8.62
C GLN A 149 -2.02 12.49 9.22
N THR A 150 -0.96 12.60 8.42
CA THR A 150 0.28 13.23 8.85
C THR A 150 0.08 14.70 9.20
N ARG A 151 -0.77 15.42 8.47
CA ARG A 151 -1.07 16.84 8.76
C ARG A 151 -1.94 17.05 9.99
N LEU A 152 -2.90 16.18 10.24
CA LEU A 152 -3.94 16.37 11.24
C LEU A 152 -3.69 15.57 12.52
N GLY A 153 -2.72 14.67 12.54
CA GLY A 153 -2.49 13.75 13.67
C GLY A 153 -3.68 12.84 13.96
N ILE A 154 -4.59 12.67 13.01
CA ILE A 154 -5.83 11.90 13.18
C ILE A 154 -5.57 10.44 12.85
N SER A 155 -5.93 9.56 13.79
CA SER A 155 -5.93 8.12 13.57
C SER A 155 -6.95 7.72 12.50
N PRO A 156 -6.65 6.75 11.59
CA PRO A 156 -7.62 6.20 10.65
C PRO A 156 -8.91 5.69 11.29
N ALA A 157 -8.82 5.25 12.54
CA ALA A 157 -9.99 4.80 13.32
C ALA A 157 -11.02 5.92 13.55
N ASN A 158 -10.62 7.19 13.44
CA ASN A 158 -11.49 8.34 13.65
C ASN A 158 -12.05 8.93 12.33
N LEU A 159 -11.79 8.30 11.20
CA LEU A 159 -12.37 8.65 9.92
C LEU A 159 -13.73 7.95 9.69
N MET A 160 -14.41 7.55 10.75
CA MET A 160 -15.80 7.12 10.67
C MET A 160 -16.71 8.35 10.64
N ALA A 161 -17.51 8.41 9.62
CA ALA A 161 -18.71 9.19 9.42
C ALA A 161 -18.55 10.65 8.96
N ALA A 162 -18.98 10.86 7.77
CA ALA A 162 -19.99 11.87 7.50
C ALA A 162 -21.22 11.15 6.96
#